data_3717dcf40b97a2a2929a58fd8807df27
#
_entry.id   3717dcf40b97a2a2929a58fd8807df27
#
_cell.length_a   1.000
_cell.length_b   1.000
_cell.length_c   1.000
_cell.angle_alpha   90.00
_cell.angle_beta   90.00
_cell.angle_gamma   90.00
#
_symmetry.space_group_name_H-M   'P 1'
#
loop_
_entity.id
_entity.type
_entity.pdbx_description
1 polymer ?
#
loop_
_entity_poly.entity_id
_entity_poly.type
_entity_poly.pdbx_seq_one_letter_code
_entity_poly.pdbx_strand_id
1 'polypeptide(L)'
;GVNKIFPPQKQVLKNIYLSFFYGAKIGIIGLNGSGKSTLLKIIAGIDKDYQGEVVFSPGYSVGYLEQDPKLEPGKTVKEIVQEGVQEIVDTLKEYEEVNERFGDPEVLEDPDKMDALINRQAELQDKIDATDAWNLDSRLERAMDALRCPPEDQVVDTLSGGERRRVALCRLLLQQ
;
A
#
# COMPACT_ATOMS: atom_id res chain seq x y z
N GLY A 1 11.63 -24.86 -12.36
CA GLY A 1 12.85 -24.23 -11.85
C GLY A 1 13.04 -22.82 -12.34
N VAL A 2 13.22 -21.89 -11.41
CA VAL A 2 13.47 -20.48 -11.74
C VAL A 2 14.96 -20.26 -11.96
N ASN A 3 15.30 -19.58 -13.08
CA ASN A 3 16.66 -19.18 -13.41
C ASN A 3 16.69 -17.68 -13.71
N LYS A 4 17.74 -16.99 -13.28
CA LYS A 4 17.98 -15.58 -13.59
C LYS A 4 19.43 -15.37 -14.02
N ILE A 5 19.59 -14.76 -15.17
CA ILE A 5 20.88 -14.41 -15.77
C ILE A 5 20.90 -12.92 -16.04
N PHE A 6 21.91 -12.23 -15.55
CA PHE A 6 22.17 -10.85 -15.89
C PHE A 6 23.21 -10.75 -17.03
N PRO A 7 23.02 -9.84 -18.00
CA PRO A 7 24.00 -9.62 -19.03
C PRO A 7 25.39 -9.26 -18.47
N PRO A 8 26.52 -9.69 -19.11
CA PRO A 8 26.55 -10.51 -20.33
C PRO A 8 26.35 -12.01 -20.10
N GLN A 9 26.55 -12.58 -18.89
CA GLN A 9 26.36 -14.04 -18.62
C GLN A 9 26.41 -14.37 -17.11
N LYS A 10 26.14 -13.40 -16.21
CA LYS A 10 26.15 -13.66 -14.78
C LYS A 10 24.89 -14.36 -14.33
N GLN A 11 24.94 -15.69 -14.16
CA GLN A 11 23.83 -16.44 -13.57
C GLN A 11 23.79 -16.20 -12.07
N VAL A 12 22.68 -15.62 -11.58
CA VAL A 12 22.47 -15.30 -10.17
C VAL A 12 21.57 -16.32 -9.50
N LEU A 13 20.55 -16.83 -10.22
CA LEU A 13 19.69 -17.91 -9.75
C LEU A 13 19.76 -19.07 -10.72
N LYS A 14 19.90 -20.28 -10.18
CA LYS A 14 19.98 -21.50 -10.96
C LYS A 14 19.03 -22.53 -10.42
N ASN A 15 18.04 -22.90 -11.23
CA ASN A 15 17.13 -24.01 -11.00
C ASN A 15 16.49 -24.01 -9.61
N ILE A 16 15.91 -22.87 -9.22
CA ILE A 16 15.30 -22.67 -7.90
C ILE A 16 13.89 -23.28 -7.89
N TYR A 17 13.65 -24.18 -6.96
CA TYR A 17 12.34 -24.76 -6.64
C TYR A 17 12.01 -24.47 -5.19
N LEU A 18 10.93 -23.71 -4.95
CA LEU A 18 10.47 -23.35 -3.62
C LEU A 18 8.94 -23.48 -3.56
N SER A 19 8.45 -23.96 -2.44
CA SER A 19 7.02 -23.97 -2.12
C SER A 19 6.82 -23.43 -0.72
N PHE A 20 5.86 -22.53 -0.58
CA PHE A 20 5.55 -21.88 0.70
C PHE A 20 4.15 -22.29 1.15
N PHE A 21 4.03 -22.64 2.43
CA PHE A 21 2.74 -22.90 3.05
C PHE A 21 2.13 -21.64 3.63
N TYR A 22 0.82 -21.61 3.69
CA TYR A 22 0.09 -20.52 4.33
C TYR A 22 0.57 -20.31 5.77
N GLY A 23 0.73 -19.04 6.16
CA GLY A 23 1.18 -18.65 7.50
C GLY A 23 2.64 -18.88 7.82
N ALA A 24 3.43 -19.45 6.89
CA ALA A 24 4.85 -19.68 7.11
C ALA A 24 5.63 -18.35 7.16
N LYS A 25 6.50 -18.23 8.17
CA LYS A 25 7.50 -17.14 8.27
C LYS A 25 8.83 -17.69 7.78
N ILE A 26 9.33 -17.14 6.67
CA ILE A 26 10.49 -17.70 5.96
C ILE A 26 11.60 -16.65 5.92
N GLY A 27 12.79 -17.05 6.36
CA GLY A 27 14.00 -16.25 6.27
C GLY A 27 14.89 -16.73 5.12
N ILE A 28 15.45 -15.79 4.35
CA ILE A 28 16.44 -16.05 3.30
C ILE A 28 17.79 -15.50 3.79
N ILE A 29 18.77 -16.38 3.91
CA ILE A 29 20.10 -16.06 4.41
C ILE A 29 21.15 -16.32 3.33
N GLY A 30 22.13 -15.45 3.22
CA GLY A 30 23.22 -15.57 2.28
C GLY A 30 24.12 -14.33 2.26
N LEU A 31 25.26 -14.45 1.63
CA LEU A 31 26.20 -13.34 1.45
C LEU A 31 25.61 -12.25 0.54
N ASN A 32 26.16 -11.05 0.63
CA ASN A 32 25.82 -9.97 -0.29
C ASN A 32 26.15 -10.39 -1.73
N GLY A 33 25.23 -10.13 -2.66
CA GLY A 33 25.36 -10.53 -4.04
C GLY A 33 24.98 -11.99 -4.35
N SER A 34 24.44 -12.74 -3.37
CA SER A 34 24.00 -14.13 -3.57
C SER A 34 22.63 -14.27 -4.27
N GLY A 35 21.98 -13.15 -4.61
CA GLY A 35 20.70 -13.17 -5.33
C GLY A 35 19.45 -13.12 -4.45
N LYS A 36 19.56 -12.87 -3.15
CA LYS A 36 18.39 -12.79 -2.24
C LYS A 36 17.37 -11.76 -2.68
N SER A 37 17.81 -10.54 -2.94
CA SER A 37 16.91 -9.45 -3.40
C SER A 37 16.32 -9.73 -4.77
N THR A 38 17.10 -10.35 -5.66
CA THR A 38 16.62 -10.79 -6.99
C THR A 38 15.51 -11.82 -6.86
N LEU A 39 15.68 -12.83 -6.01
CA LEU A 39 14.67 -13.84 -5.75
C LEU A 39 13.38 -13.22 -5.18
N LEU A 40 13.50 -12.32 -4.20
CA LEU A 40 12.34 -11.63 -3.62
C LEU A 40 11.60 -10.77 -4.65
N LYS A 41 12.32 -10.06 -5.53
CA LYS A 41 11.70 -9.27 -6.61
C LYS A 41 10.97 -10.13 -7.64
N ILE A 42 11.49 -11.31 -7.95
CA ILE A 42 10.83 -12.28 -8.83
C ILE A 42 9.56 -12.81 -8.16
N ILE A 43 9.63 -13.21 -6.89
CA ILE A 43 8.45 -13.67 -6.13
C ILE A 43 7.41 -12.56 -6.04
N ALA A 44 7.81 -11.31 -5.82
CA ALA A 44 6.90 -10.17 -5.74
C ALA A 44 6.32 -9.75 -7.11
N GLY A 45 6.78 -10.34 -8.22
CA GLY A 45 6.34 -9.97 -9.57
C GLY A 45 6.90 -8.63 -10.09
N ILE A 46 7.90 -8.07 -9.41
CA ILE A 46 8.60 -6.83 -9.81
C ILE A 46 9.57 -7.11 -10.94
N ASP A 47 10.41 -8.15 -10.80
CA ASP A 47 11.29 -8.63 -11.87
C ASP A 47 10.58 -9.74 -12.64
N LYS A 48 10.28 -9.48 -13.90
CA LYS A 48 9.61 -10.43 -14.81
C LYS A 48 10.57 -11.05 -15.84
N ASP A 49 11.81 -10.61 -15.85
CA ASP A 49 12.84 -11.10 -16.77
C ASP A 49 13.60 -12.29 -16.14
N TYR A 50 12.94 -13.44 -16.12
CA TYR A 50 13.51 -14.69 -15.62
C TYR A 50 12.94 -15.88 -16.42
N GLN A 51 13.62 -17.03 -16.33
CA GLN A 51 13.14 -18.29 -16.87
C GLN A 51 12.50 -19.11 -15.75
N GLY A 52 11.40 -19.78 -16.05
CA GLY A 52 10.64 -20.56 -15.09
C GLY A 52 9.28 -19.95 -14.77
N GLU A 53 8.66 -20.40 -13.72
CA GLU A 53 7.30 -20.02 -13.33
C GLU A 53 7.21 -19.73 -11.84
N VAL A 54 6.44 -18.69 -11.52
CA VAL A 54 6.02 -18.34 -10.14
C VAL A 54 4.50 -18.35 -10.11
N VAL A 55 3.92 -19.17 -9.26
CA VAL A 55 2.47 -19.33 -9.14
C VAL A 55 2.03 -19.00 -7.72
N PHE A 56 1.01 -18.16 -7.59
CA PHE A 56 0.33 -17.88 -6.33
C PHE A 56 -1.03 -18.56 -6.29
N SER A 57 -1.42 -19.00 -5.10
CA SER A 57 -2.79 -19.45 -4.90
C SER A 57 -3.77 -18.29 -5.11
N PRO A 58 -4.94 -18.54 -5.71
CA PRO A 58 -5.96 -17.51 -5.90
C PRO A 58 -6.36 -16.83 -4.57
N GLY A 59 -6.63 -15.53 -4.61
CA GLY A 59 -7.07 -14.76 -3.45
C GLY A 59 -5.95 -14.19 -2.56
N TYR A 60 -4.68 -14.40 -2.93
CA TYR A 60 -3.56 -13.80 -2.21
C TYR A 60 -3.00 -12.59 -2.96
N SER A 61 -2.73 -11.54 -2.22
CA SER A 61 -1.98 -10.37 -2.70
C SER A 61 -0.54 -10.45 -2.21
N VAL A 62 0.37 -9.78 -2.92
CA VAL A 62 1.80 -9.74 -2.56
C VAL A 62 2.20 -8.29 -2.35
N GLY A 63 2.70 -7.98 -1.16
CA GLY A 63 3.34 -6.71 -0.86
C GLY A 63 4.86 -6.87 -0.83
N TYR A 64 5.58 -5.86 -1.33
CA TYR A 64 7.03 -5.82 -1.33
C TYR A 64 7.52 -4.57 -0.60
N LEU A 65 8.31 -4.77 0.47
CA LEU A 65 8.98 -3.69 1.15
C LEU A 65 10.42 -3.59 0.64
N GLU A 66 10.76 -2.47 0.03
CA GLU A 66 12.13 -2.21 -0.42
C GLU A 66 13.09 -2.07 0.76
N GLN A 67 14.36 -2.43 0.56
CA GLN A 67 15.41 -2.26 1.57
C GLN A 67 15.63 -0.79 1.92
N ASP A 68 15.54 0.10 0.93
CA ASP A 68 15.62 1.55 1.09
C ASP A 68 14.38 2.20 0.45
N PRO A 69 13.26 2.23 1.20
CA PRO A 69 12.00 2.73 0.67
C PRO A 69 12.07 4.22 0.38
N LYS A 70 11.59 4.61 -0.79
CA LYS A 70 11.45 6.01 -1.18
C LYS A 70 10.12 6.53 -0.67
N LEU A 71 10.18 7.58 0.14
CA LEU A 71 9.03 8.33 0.60
C LEU A 71 9.01 9.68 -0.13
N GLU A 72 7.82 10.15 -0.49
CA GLU A 72 7.68 11.42 -1.18
C GLU A 72 8.13 12.58 -0.27
N PRO A 73 9.12 13.39 -0.73
CA PRO A 73 9.65 14.49 0.06
C PRO A 73 8.58 15.52 0.42
N GLY A 74 8.71 16.14 1.59
CA GLY A 74 7.82 17.19 2.06
C GLY A 74 6.52 16.72 2.69
N LYS A 75 6.19 15.42 2.57
CA LYS A 75 5.01 14.83 3.24
C LYS A 75 5.29 14.49 4.71
N THR A 76 4.24 14.50 5.50
CA THR A 76 4.27 14.04 6.89
C THR A 76 4.16 12.51 6.97
N VAL A 77 4.50 11.94 8.13
CA VAL A 77 4.34 10.51 8.41
C VAL A 77 2.90 10.07 8.16
N LYS A 78 1.92 10.82 8.65
CA LYS A 78 0.49 10.54 8.45
C LYS A 78 0.11 10.52 6.98
N GLU A 79 0.55 11.50 6.19
CA GLU A 79 0.28 11.58 4.76
C GLU A 79 0.84 10.37 3.99
N ILE A 80 2.04 9.91 4.33
CA ILE A 80 2.62 8.70 3.73
C ILE A 80 1.82 7.45 4.11
N VAL A 81 1.47 7.30 5.38
CA VAL A 81 0.71 6.14 5.86
C VAL A 81 -0.69 6.11 5.22
N GLN A 82 -1.33 7.25 5.05
CA GLN A 82 -2.63 7.39 4.37
C GLN A 82 -2.60 6.92 2.91
N GLU A 83 -1.47 6.97 2.24
CA GLU A 83 -1.33 6.42 0.87
C GLU A 83 -1.67 4.93 0.80
N GLY A 84 -1.50 4.18 1.88
CA GLY A 84 -1.88 2.77 1.97
C GLY A 84 -3.38 2.53 1.95
N VAL A 85 -4.18 3.53 2.24
CA VAL A 85 -5.65 3.52 2.28
C VAL A 85 -6.24 4.65 1.44
N GLN A 86 -5.58 5.00 0.35
CA GLN A 86 -5.90 6.17 -0.47
C GLN A 86 -7.35 6.15 -0.97
N GLU A 87 -7.88 5.00 -1.36
CA GLU A 87 -9.27 4.88 -1.81
C GLU A 87 -10.27 5.26 -0.71
N ILE A 88 -9.98 4.89 0.54
CA ILE A 88 -10.82 5.24 1.70
C ILE A 88 -10.73 6.75 1.96
N VAL A 89 -9.53 7.31 1.92
CA VAL A 89 -9.30 8.76 2.10
C VAL A 89 -10.05 9.56 1.03
N ASP A 90 -9.96 9.14 -0.23
CA ASP A 90 -10.64 9.80 -1.35
C ASP A 90 -12.16 9.69 -1.23
N THR A 91 -12.68 8.55 -0.76
CA THR A 91 -14.11 8.37 -0.53
C THR A 91 -14.64 9.30 0.57
N LEU A 92 -13.90 9.44 1.68
CA LEU A 92 -14.28 10.38 2.75
C LEU A 92 -14.24 11.82 2.28
N LYS A 93 -13.22 12.20 1.52
CA LYS A 93 -13.10 13.54 0.97
C LYS A 93 -14.24 13.86 0.00
N GLU A 94 -14.56 12.94 -0.90
CA GLU A 94 -15.69 13.11 -1.83
C GLU A 94 -17.02 13.23 -1.06
N TYR A 95 -17.20 12.46 0.01
CA TYR A 95 -18.38 12.56 0.86
C TYR A 95 -18.54 13.95 1.50
N GLU A 96 -17.45 14.54 1.99
CA GLU A 96 -17.44 15.90 2.52
C GLU A 96 -17.78 16.93 1.43
N GLU A 97 -17.15 16.82 0.24
CA GLU A 97 -17.42 17.68 -0.90
C GLU A 97 -18.88 17.61 -1.37
N VAL A 98 -19.46 16.40 -1.39
CA VAL A 98 -20.89 16.21 -1.70
C VAL A 98 -21.78 16.89 -0.66
N ASN A 99 -21.46 16.75 0.63
CA ASN A 99 -22.22 17.39 1.70
C ASN A 99 -22.18 18.92 1.63
N GLU A 100 -21.05 19.50 1.29
CA GLU A 100 -20.92 20.95 1.10
C GLU A 100 -21.78 21.46 -0.05
N ARG A 101 -21.88 20.70 -1.15
CA ARG A 101 -22.64 21.07 -2.34
C ARG A 101 -24.16 21.12 -2.14
N PHE A 102 -24.71 20.52 -1.09
CA PHE A 102 -26.14 20.66 -0.78
C PHE A 102 -26.57 22.12 -0.48
N GLY A 103 -25.61 22.97 -0.12
CA GLY A 103 -25.86 24.41 0.08
C GLY A 103 -25.69 25.27 -1.17
N ASP A 104 -25.28 24.70 -2.30
CA ASP A 104 -25.04 25.45 -3.53
C ASP A 104 -26.34 25.92 -4.16
N PRO A 105 -26.48 27.21 -4.54
CA PRO A 105 -27.70 27.74 -5.18
C PRO A 105 -28.09 26.99 -6.45
N GLU A 106 -27.11 26.57 -7.26
CA GLU A 106 -27.34 25.81 -8.50
C GLU A 106 -27.98 24.46 -8.26
N VAL A 107 -27.68 23.82 -7.13
CA VAL A 107 -28.25 22.53 -6.72
C VAL A 107 -29.64 22.73 -6.13
N LEU A 108 -29.82 23.77 -5.33
CA LEU A 108 -31.10 24.10 -4.68
C LEU A 108 -32.20 24.47 -5.70
N GLU A 109 -31.80 25.05 -6.84
CA GLU A 109 -32.73 25.49 -7.91
C GLU A 109 -33.02 24.40 -8.92
N ASP A 110 -32.26 23.29 -8.94
CA ASP A 110 -32.38 22.21 -9.95
C ASP A 110 -32.68 20.88 -9.25
N PRO A 111 -33.95 20.37 -9.36
CA PRO A 111 -34.32 19.09 -8.75
C PRO A 111 -33.52 17.89 -9.25
N ASP A 112 -33.10 17.87 -10.52
CA ASP A 112 -32.33 16.77 -11.10
C ASP A 112 -30.89 16.73 -10.49
N LYS A 113 -30.28 17.89 -10.31
CA LYS A 113 -28.99 18.02 -9.62
C LYS A 113 -29.09 17.60 -8.16
N MET A 114 -30.16 17.98 -7.48
CA MET A 114 -30.41 17.58 -6.10
C MET A 114 -30.55 16.07 -5.98
N ASP A 115 -31.33 15.42 -6.82
CA ASP A 115 -31.53 13.98 -6.82
C ASP A 115 -30.21 13.23 -7.12
N ALA A 116 -29.44 13.71 -8.09
CA ALA A 116 -28.13 13.15 -8.39
C ALA A 116 -27.17 13.23 -7.19
N LEU A 117 -27.18 14.35 -6.46
CA LEU A 117 -26.35 14.57 -5.28
C LEU A 117 -26.75 13.67 -4.11
N ILE A 118 -28.06 13.49 -3.87
CA ILE A 118 -28.61 12.58 -2.86
C ILE A 118 -28.19 11.13 -3.16
N ASN A 119 -28.33 10.70 -4.42
CA ASN A 119 -27.92 9.35 -4.82
C ASN A 119 -26.41 9.15 -4.63
N ARG A 120 -25.60 10.13 -5.01
CA ARG A 120 -24.15 10.05 -4.80
C ARG A 120 -23.77 9.99 -3.32
N GLN A 121 -24.42 10.78 -2.48
CA GLN A 121 -24.21 10.73 -1.03
C GLN A 121 -24.52 9.34 -0.47
N ALA A 122 -25.64 8.72 -0.89
CA ALA A 122 -26.02 7.39 -0.44
C ALA A 122 -24.98 6.32 -0.85
N GLU A 123 -24.52 6.36 -2.10
CA GLU A 123 -23.46 5.44 -2.57
C GLU A 123 -22.16 5.57 -1.77
N LEU A 124 -21.76 6.80 -1.46
CA LEU A 124 -20.57 7.07 -0.67
C LEU A 124 -20.74 6.62 0.79
N GLN A 125 -21.92 6.84 1.36
CA GLN A 125 -22.27 6.38 2.69
C GLN A 125 -22.15 4.86 2.81
N ASP A 126 -22.70 4.12 1.84
CA ASP A 126 -22.62 2.66 1.81
C ASP A 126 -21.17 2.18 1.73
N LYS A 127 -20.32 2.84 0.94
CA LYS A 127 -18.88 2.52 0.86
C LYS A 127 -18.16 2.80 2.18
N ILE A 128 -18.44 3.93 2.81
CA ILE A 128 -17.84 4.32 4.09
C ILE A 128 -18.22 3.31 5.18
N ASP A 129 -19.49 2.90 5.23
CA ASP A 129 -19.97 1.91 6.20
C ASP A 129 -19.35 0.53 5.95
N ALA A 130 -19.27 0.10 4.69
CA ALA A 130 -18.69 -1.19 4.30
C ALA A 130 -17.18 -1.29 4.63
N THR A 131 -16.45 -0.18 4.58
CA THR A 131 -15.00 -0.12 4.85
C THR A 131 -14.65 0.32 6.27
N ASP A 132 -15.64 0.60 7.12
CA ASP A 132 -15.47 1.20 8.45
C ASP A 132 -14.61 2.49 8.40
N ALA A 133 -14.83 3.30 7.36
CA ALA A 133 -14.01 4.47 7.10
C ALA A 133 -14.18 5.58 8.14
N TRP A 134 -15.30 5.61 8.87
CA TRP A 134 -15.51 6.56 9.98
C TRP A 134 -14.46 6.43 11.08
N ASN A 135 -13.89 5.24 11.24
CA ASN A 135 -12.86 4.95 12.24
C ASN A 135 -11.44 4.99 11.66
N LEU A 136 -11.25 5.58 10.46
CA LEU A 136 -9.97 5.58 9.77
C LEU A 136 -8.85 6.18 10.61
N ASP A 137 -9.03 7.35 11.20
CA ASP A 137 -7.99 8.00 12.01
C ASP A 137 -7.54 7.13 13.17
N SER A 138 -8.46 6.50 13.89
CA SER A 138 -8.12 5.56 14.98
C SER A 138 -7.40 4.31 14.49
N ARG A 139 -7.73 3.83 13.28
CA ARG A 139 -7.03 2.70 12.65
C ARG A 139 -5.61 3.05 12.28
N LEU A 140 -5.40 4.23 11.69
CA LEU A 140 -4.07 4.74 11.33
C LEU A 140 -3.21 4.96 12.57
N GLU A 141 -3.75 5.59 13.61
CA GLU A 141 -3.06 5.81 14.89
C GLU A 141 -2.59 4.48 15.50
N ARG A 142 -3.49 3.50 15.62
CA ARG A 142 -3.14 2.18 16.14
C ARG A 142 -2.08 1.45 15.30
N ALA A 143 -2.12 1.57 13.98
CA ALA A 143 -1.13 0.98 13.09
C ALA A 143 0.25 1.64 13.25
N MET A 144 0.28 2.98 13.32
CA MET A 144 1.50 3.74 13.56
C MET A 144 2.11 3.44 14.92
N ASP A 145 1.31 3.35 15.96
CA ASP A 145 1.75 2.99 17.32
C ASP A 145 2.33 1.57 17.37
N ALA A 146 1.63 0.60 16.78
CA ALA A 146 2.07 -0.80 16.75
C ALA A 146 3.44 -0.97 16.09
N LEU A 147 3.74 -0.18 15.09
CA LEU A 147 5.03 -0.19 14.38
C LEU A 147 6.03 0.82 14.93
N ARG A 148 5.69 1.54 16.00
CA ARG A 148 6.52 2.58 16.60
C ARG A 148 7.00 3.59 15.55
N CYS A 149 6.08 4.06 14.72
CA CYS A 149 6.36 5.11 13.76
C CYS A 149 6.72 6.42 14.47
N PRO A 150 7.47 7.32 13.80
CA PRO A 150 7.68 8.68 14.29
C PRO A 150 6.35 9.44 14.45
N PRO A 151 6.35 10.60 15.14
CA PRO A 151 5.15 11.44 15.25
C PRO A 151 4.47 11.70 13.90
N GLU A 152 3.14 11.67 13.88
CA GLU A 152 2.36 11.73 12.65
C GLU A 152 2.54 13.03 11.84
N ASP A 153 2.88 14.13 12.51
CA ASP A 153 3.12 15.45 11.92
C ASP A 153 4.57 15.69 11.49
N GLN A 154 5.48 14.76 11.78
CA GLN A 154 6.88 14.87 11.38
C GLN A 154 7.04 14.68 9.88
N VAL A 155 7.83 15.58 9.25
CA VAL A 155 8.15 15.50 7.82
C VAL A 155 9.14 14.38 7.55
N VAL A 156 8.87 13.57 6.52
CA VAL A 156 9.65 12.35 6.22
C VAL A 156 11.11 12.63 5.85
N ASP A 157 11.42 13.83 5.37
CA ASP A 157 12.80 14.24 5.04
C ASP A 157 13.74 14.21 6.25
N THR A 158 13.20 14.37 7.45
CA THR A 158 13.96 14.41 8.72
C THR A 158 14.14 13.04 9.36
N LEU A 159 13.55 11.99 8.79
CA LEU A 159 13.56 10.64 9.36
C LEU A 159 14.89 9.91 9.12
N SER A 160 15.29 9.12 10.11
CA SER A 160 16.36 8.13 9.94
C SER A 160 15.95 7.01 8.98
N GLY A 161 16.91 6.25 8.47
CA GLY A 161 16.63 5.10 7.59
C GLY A 161 15.72 4.05 8.24
N GLY A 162 15.90 3.79 9.55
CA GLY A 162 15.04 2.87 10.30
C GLY A 162 13.59 3.38 10.46
N GLU A 163 13.45 4.66 10.73
CA GLU A 163 12.13 5.32 10.82
C GLU A 163 11.40 5.31 9.47
N ARG A 164 12.10 5.62 8.38
CA ARG A 164 11.54 5.53 7.01
C ARG A 164 11.02 4.12 6.69
N ARG A 165 11.77 3.09 7.08
CA ARG A 165 11.35 1.69 6.88
C ARG A 165 10.11 1.33 7.66
N ARG A 166 9.98 1.80 8.91
CA ARG A 166 8.77 1.56 9.72
C ARG A 166 7.54 2.26 9.13
N VAL A 167 7.70 3.49 8.67
CA VAL A 167 6.62 4.24 7.99
C VAL A 167 6.20 3.55 6.69
N ALA A 168 7.16 3.13 5.86
CA ALA A 168 6.89 2.40 4.63
C ALA A 168 6.23 1.03 4.89
N LEU A 169 6.63 0.32 5.94
CA LEU A 169 6.02 -0.93 6.36
C LEU A 169 4.57 -0.70 6.82
N CYS A 170 4.32 0.35 7.59
CA CYS A 170 2.98 0.73 8.03
C CYS A 170 2.05 0.97 6.84
N ARG A 171 2.49 1.77 5.87
CA ARG A 171 1.78 2.00 4.61
C ARG A 171 1.47 0.70 3.87
N LEU A 172 2.45 -0.18 3.74
CA LEU A 172 2.32 -1.46 3.03
C LEU A 172 1.29 -2.38 3.71
N LEU A 173 1.32 -2.50 5.04
CA LEU A 173 0.40 -3.35 5.78
C LEU A 173 -1.05 -2.84 5.76
N LEU A 174 -1.27 -1.58 5.48
CA LEU A 174 -2.60 -0.99 5.33
C LEU A 174 -3.20 -1.18 3.94
N GLN A 175 -2.41 -1.59 2.95
CA GLN A 175 -2.84 -1.86 1.57
C GLN A 175 -3.56 -3.21 1.39
N GLN A 176 -4.27 -3.70 2.37
CA GLN A 176 -4.96 -4.99 2.30
C GLN A 176 -6.30 -4.93 1.58
#